data_05fd573227d15c3345861b5bdf6240ed
#
_entry.id   05fd573227d15c3345861b5bdf6240ed
#
_cell.length_a   1.000
_cell.length_b   1.000
_cell.length_c   1.000
_cell.angle_alpha   90.00
_cell.angle_beta   90.00
_cell.angle_gamma   90.00
#
_symmetry.space_group_name_H-M   'P 1'
#
loop_
_entity.id
_entity.type
_entity.pdbx_description
1 polymer ?
#
loop_
_entity_poly.entity_id
_entity_poly.type
_entity_poly.pdbx_seq_one_letter_code
_entity_poly.pdbx_strand_id
1 'polypeptide(L)'
;ANPDLLRAAAARGVRAAFIAAAGYGEGDGAGRHLQDELVALCDELGMVAAGPNGQGVVSPPVGMCAQIVGPDPPAGHIAVASQSGNLVSSFLNYATQTEVGISRAVSAGNAAMLGVGDYLEWFSTDAETAVGLAYVEGVEDGRRLAGQLRRATAHKPMVLLKGGVSADGQTAAASHTGSLATDDAVFEGMCRQVGVSRAADVEEAFDIAATFATQPLPRGNRVVVLTTAGGWGVMTADAIASSSLELATLPADLYESIDALLPPRWSRNNPVDLAGGETRDTVPQIMELVAAHPETDAVIFLGLGIQSNQARLMRNGPFFPDHGLDRIVDYHERQDRRFAAAAAEASERTRTPILCATELAVADPSNAGPEAVRSTGRLCYPSSHRAVRALDHLWRYARYREQHGLGSLQG
;
A
#
# COMPACT_ATOMS: atom_id res chain seq x y z
N ALA A 1 1.03 -28.21 27.85
CA ALA A 1 0.82 -28.85 26.54
C ALA A 1 1.90 -28.42 25.52
N ASN A 2 2.20 -27.10 25.40
CA ASN A 2 3.17 -26.61 24.39
C ASN A 2 4.59 -27.19 24.57
N PRO A 3 5.20 -27.27 25.78
CA PRO A 3 6.55 -27.84 25.95
C PRO A 3 6.69 -29.25 25.39
N ASP A 4 5.71 -30.13 25.69
CA ASP A 4 5.78 -31.53 25.27
C ASP A 4 5.61 -31.65 23.74
N LEU A 5 4.74 -30.81 23.13
CA LEU A 5 4.56 -30.78 21.69
C LEU A 5 5.82 -30.27 20.98
N LEU A 6 6.50 -29.25 21.53
CA LEU A 6 7.76 -28.72 20.97
C LEU A 6 8.89 -29.77 21.04
N ARG A 7 9.04 -30.46 22.17
CA ARG A 7 10.01 -31.57 22.28
C ARG A 7 9.74 -32.69 21.28
N ALA A 8 8.47 -33.09 21.14
CA ALA A 8 8.07 -34.12 20.18
C ALA A 8 8.30 -33.69 18.71
N ALA A 9 8.04 -32.44 18.40
CA ALA A 9 8.28 -31.86 17.09
C ALA A 9 9.80 -31.78 16.78
N ALA A 10 10.60 -31.27 17.72
CA ALA A 10 12.05 -31.19 17.58
C ALA A 10 12.67 -32.56 17.35
N ALA A 11 12.21 -33.61 18.06
CA ALA A 11 12.68 -34.99 17.89
C ALA A 11 12.39 -35.53 16.48
N ARG A 12 11.45 -34.94 15.73
CA ARG A 12 11.12 -35.23 14.33
C ARG A 12 11.80 -34.29 13.32
N GLY A 13 12.71 -33.44 13.78
CA GLY A 13 13.47 -32.53 12.91
C GLY A 13 12.79 -31.20 12.61
N VAL A 14 11.66 -30.88 13.26
CA VAL A 14 11.01 -29.55 13.11
C VAL A 14 11.90 -28.50 13.74
N ARG A 15 12.14 -27.38 13.02
CA ARG A 15 13.03 -26.29 13.44
C ARG A 15 12.33 -24.96 13.64
N ALA A 16 11.05 -24.85 13.28
CA ALA A 16 10.26 -23.66 13.47
C ALA A 16 8.85 -23.99 13.94
N ALA A 17 8.30 -23.17 14.83
CA ALA A 17 6.95 -23.31 15.35
C ALA A 17 6.23 -21.96 15.36
N PHE A 18 4.94 -21.99 15.05
CA PHE A 18 4.04 -20.86 15.29
C PHE A 18 3.18 -21.21 16.51
N ILE A 19 3.18 -20.33 17.52
CA ILE A 19 2.48 -20.54 18.79
C ILE A 19 1.30 -19.56 18.89
N ALA A 20 0.08 -20.09 18.61
CA ALA A 20 -1.14 -19.29 18.68
C ALA A 20 -1.67 -19.12 20.11
N ALA A 21 -1.27 -20.00 21.05
CA ALA A 21 -1.78 -19.98 22.41
C ALA A 21 -1.48 -18.66 23.13
N ALA A 22 -2.47 -18.12 23.82
CA ALA A 22 -2.36 -17.00 24.75
C ALA A 22 -2.08 -17.48 26.18
N GLY A 23 -1.94 -16.53 27.13
CA GLY A 23 -1.67 -16.80 28.53
C GLY A 23 -0.17 -16.73 28.87
N TYR A 24 0.58 -15.95 28.12
CA TYR A 24 2.02 -15.71 28.26
C TYR A 24 2.29 -14.24 28.70
N GLY A 25 3.24 -13.59 28.08
CA GLY A 25 3.73 -12.26 28.45
C GLY A 25 2.70 -11.11 28.38
N GLU A 26 1.58 -11.30 27.67
CA GLU A 26 0.45 -10.38 27.65
C GLU A 26 -0.40 -10.43 28.93
N GLY A 27 -0.22 -11.46 29.74
CA GLY A 27 -0.92 -11.64 31.02
C GLY A 27 -0.16 -11.02 32.21
N ASP A 28 -0.23 -11.69 33.31
CA ASP A 28 0.42 -11.32 34.59
C ASP A 28 1.89 -11.80 34.67
N GLY A 29 2.51 -11.62 35.84
CA GLY A 29 3.90 -12.07 36.08
C GLY A 29 4.13 -13.57 35.90
N ALA A 30 3.10 -14.40 36.15
CA ALA A 30 3.20 -15.85 35.93
C ALA A 30 3.24 -16.17 34.43
N GLY A 31 2.44 -15.46 33.62
CA GLY A 31 2.48 -15.58 32.17
C GLY A 31 3.83 -15.20 31.56
N ARG A 32 4.47 -14.15 32.08
CA ARG A 32 5.83 -13.77 31.64
C ARG A 32 6.86 -14.87 31.93
N HIS A 33 6.81 -15.45 33.13
CA HIS A 33 7.71 -16.58 33.47
C HIS A 33 7.51 -17.77 32.52
N LEU A 34 6.26 -18.11 32.19
CA LEU A 34 5.97 -19.16 31.20
C LEU A 34 6.50 -18.82 29.80
N GLN A 35 6.50 -17.54 29.42
CA GLN A 35 7.11 -17.09 28.14
C GLN A 35 8.61 -17.25 28.15
N ASP A 36 9.30 -16.88 29.25
CA ASP A 36 10.75 -17.04 29.39
C ASP A 36 11.14 -18.52 29.34
N GLU A 37 10.38 -19.39 30.02
CA GLU A 37 10.58 -20.85 29.95
C GLU A 37 10.36 -21.39 28.52
N LEU A 38 9.37 -20.86 27.79
CA LEU A 38 9.11 -21.23 26.41
C LEU A 38 10.27 -20.85 25.47
N VAL A 39 10.80 -19.64 25.62
CA VAL A 39 11.98 -19.16 24.86
C VAL A 39 13.19 -20.03 25.16
N ALA A 40 13.49 -20.26 26.45
CA ALA A 40 14.61 -21.11 26.86
C ALA A 40 14.50 -22.53 26.30
N LEU A 41 13.28 -23.11 26.29
CA LEU A 41 13.05 -24.43 25.68
C LEU A 41 13.31 -24.43 24.17
N CYS A 42 12.83 -23.39 23.46
CA CYS A 42 13.06 -23.27 22.01
C CYS A 42 14.54 -23.16 21.70
N ASP A 43 15.31 -22.40 22.49
CA ASP A 43 16.78 -22.31 22.36
C ASP A 43 17.46 -23.65 22.63
N GLU A 44 17.07 -24.38 23.69
CA GLU A 44 17.54 -25.71 23.98
C GLU A 44 17.33 -26.70 22.82
N LEU A 45 16.16 -26.59 22.16
CA LEU A 45 15.76 -27.47 21.07
C LEU A 45 16.34 -27.03 19.70
N GLY A 46 16.98 -25.88 19.61
CA GLY A 46 17.42 -25.26 18.35
C GLY A 46 16.25 -24.94 17.43
N MET A 47 15.12 -24.51 18.00
CA MET A 47 13.91 -24.12 17.30
C MET A 47 13.73 -22.62 17.33
N VAL A 48 13.13 -22.05 16.27
CA VAL A 48 12.65 -20.68 16.23
C VAL A 48 11.13 -20.67 16.41
N ALA A 49 10.62 -19.83 17.32
CA ALA A 49 9.19 -19.70 17.54
C ALA A 49 8.70 -18.30 17.17
N ALA A 50 7.60 -18.25 16.41
CA ALA A 50 6.77 -17.07 16.19
C ALA A 50 5.61 -17.03 17.20
N GLY A 51 5.25 -15.86 17.69
CA GLY A 51 4.30 -15.71 18.80
C GLY A 51 5.01 -15.65 20.15
N PRO A 52 4.43 -16.16 21.25
CA PRO A 52 3.04 -16.68 21.42
C PRO A 52 1.96 -15.63 21.22
N ASN A 53 0.68 -16.01 21.43
CA ASN A 53 -0.46 -15.12 21.29
C ASN A 53 -0.62 -14.53 19.87
N GLY A 54 -0.24 -15.29 18.85
CA GLY A 54 -0.37 -14.88 17.44
C GLY A 54 -1.65 -15.44 16.81
N GLN A 55 -2.14 -14.80 15.73
CA GLN A 55 -3.31 -15.28 15.00
C GLN A 55 -2.99 -16.17 13.80
N GLY A 56 -1.73 -16.25 13.38
CA GLY A 56 -1.33 -17.16 12.31
C GLY A 56 -0.29 -16.59 11.36
N VAL A 57 -0.02 -17.40 10.33
CA VAL A 57 0.89 -17.09 9.22
C VAL A 57 0.19 -17.37 7.89
N VAL A 58 0.43 -16.53 6.90
CA VAL A 58 -0.15 -16.63 5.56
C VAL A 58 0.94 -16.45 4.52
N SER A 59 0.94 -17.29 3.49
CA SER A 59 1.86 -17.21 2.36
C SER A 59 1.16 -17.65 1.08
N PRO A 60 0.35 -16.77 0.45
CA PRO A 60 -0.46 -17.10 -0.71
C PRO A 60 0.33 -17.67 -1.90
N PRO A 61 1.57 -17.20 -2.22
CA PRO A 61 2.34 -17.76 -3.33
C PRO A 61 2.62 -19.26 -3.22
N VAL A 62 2.58 -19.83 -2.01
CA VAL A 62 2.75 -21.28 -1.78
C VAL A 62 1.47 -21.96 -1.29
N GLY A 63 0.32 -21.27 -1.38
CA GLY A 63 -0.97 -21.80 -0.97
C GLY A 63 -1.11 -22.06 0.53
N MET A 64 -0.33 -21.36 1.38
CA MET A 64 -0.40 -21.54 2.83
C MET A 64 -1.23 -20.43 3.47
N CYS A 65 -2.34 -20.83 4.13
CA CYS A 65 -3.18 -19.96 4.94
C CYS A 65 -3.46 -20.64 6.29
N ALA A 66 -2.49 -20.50 7.21
CA ALA A 66 -2.55 -21.08 8.57
C ALA A 66 -2.84 -19.97 9.58
N GLN A 67 -4.09 -19.52 9.63
CA GLN A 67 -4.53 -18.43 10.51
C GLN A 67 -5.89 -18.75 11.15
N ILE A 68 -6.16 -18.10 12.31
CA ILE A 68 -7.39 -18.28 13.08
C ILE A 68 -8.53 -17.43 12.50
N VAL A 69 -8.22 -16.20 12.04
CA VAL A 69 -9.19 -15.19 11.58
C VAL A 69 -8.64 -14.48 10.34
N GLY A 70 -9.52 -14.11 9.45
CA GLY A 70 -9.22 -13.31 8.27
C GLY A 70 -9.49 -14.04 6.97
N PRO A 71 -9.55 -13.31 5.85
CA PRO A 71 -9.72 -13.90 4.54
C PRO A 71 -8.42 -14.58 4.07
N ASP A 72 -8.56 -15.41 3.05
CA ASP A 72 -7.44 -15.88 2.23
C ASP A 72 -7.18 -14.82 1.15
N PRO A 73 -6.11 -14.01 1.25
CA PRO A 73 -5.88 -12.90 0.34
C PRO A 73 -5.29 -13.40 -0.99
N PRO A 74 -5.44 -12.65 -2.09
CA PRO A 74 -4.76 -12.96 -3.34
C PRO A 74 -3.23 -12.92 -3.16
N ALA A 75 -2.53 -13.75 -3.94
CA ALA A 75 -1.07 -13.68 -4.01
C ALA A 75 -0.62 -12.34 -4.62
N GLY A 76 0.44 -11.77 -4.08
CA GLY A 76 1.01 -10.49 -4.51
C GLY A 76 2.32 -10.20 -3.81
N HIS A 77 2.67 -8.92 -3.63
CA HIS A 77 4.02 -8.51 -3.27
C HIS A 77 4.13 -7.72 -1.96
N ILE A 78 3.04 -7.59 -1.18
CA ILE A 78 3.07 -6.94 0.13
C ILE A 78 3.33 -7.98 1.21
N ALA A 79 4.38 -7.79 2.02
CA ALA A 79 4.61 -8.62 3.21
C ALA A 79 4.16 -7.88 4.47
N VAL A 80 3.42 -8.56 5.35
CA VAL A 80 2.82 -7.98 6.56
C VAL A 80 3.39 -8.63 7.81
N ALA A 81 3.87 -7.82 8.77
CA ALA A 81 4.20 -8.25 10.13
C ALA A 81 3.50 -7.37 11.16
N SER A 82 2.77 -7.94 12.10
CA SER A 82 2.00 -7.15 13.06
C SER A 82 2.03 -7.75 14.46
N GLN A 83 2.21 -6.91 15.48
CA GLN A 83 2.02 -7.28 16.87
C GLN A 83 0.54 -7.54 17.20
N SER A 84 -0.38 -6.88 16.48
CA SER A 84 -1.82 -7.10 16.59
C SER A 84 -2.33 -8.06 15.53
N GLY A 85 -2.94 -9.17 15.96
CA GLY A 85 -3.55 -10.14 15.04
C GLY A 85 -4.72 -9.56 14.25
N ASN A 86 -5.56 -8.73 14.87
CA ASN A 86 -6.69 -8.07 14.22
C ASN A 86 -6.23 -7.13 13.09
N LEU A 87 -5.08 -6.48 13.23
CA LEU A 87 -4.55 -5.62 12.18
C LEU A 87 -3.95 -6.44 11.01
N VAL A 88 -3.42 -7.64 11.26
CA VAL A 88 -3.11 -8.56 10.15
C VAL A 88 -4.39 -8.81 9.35
N SER A 89 -5.49 -9.21 10.02
CA SER A 89 -6.77 -9.47 9.35
C SER A 89 -7.29 -8.24 8.59
N SER A 90 -7.12 -7.03 9.13
CA SER A 90 -7.49 -5.79 8.44
C SER A 90 -6.71 -5.60 7.13
N PHE A 91 -5.39 -5.79 7.15
CA PHE A 91 -4.58 -5.70 5.93
C PHE A 91 -4.93 -6.79 4.91
N LEU A 92 -5.24 -8.01 5.35
CA LEU A 92 -5.70 -9.08 4.46
C LEU A 92 -7.08 -8.76 3.84
N ASN A 93 -7.98 -8.10 4.60
CA ASN A 93 -9.26 -7.62 4.07
C ASN A 93 -9.05 -6.55 2.99
N TYR A 94 -8.15 -5.57 3.22
CA TYR A 94 -7.81 -4.57 2.20
C TYR A 94 -7.22 -5.22 0.95
N ALA A 95 -6.30 -6.19 1.11
CA ALA A 95 -5.72 -6.92 0.00
C ALA A 95 -6.80 -7.65 -0.83
N THR A 96 -7.75 -8.29 -0.16
CA THR A 96 -8.88 -8.97 -0.82
C THR A 96 -9.79 -7.99 -1.54
N GLN A 97 -10.12 -6.85 -0.91
CA GLN A 97 -11.03 -5.84 -1.48
C GLN A 97 -10.42 -5.12 -2.68
N THR A 98 -9.11 -4.83 -2.62
CA THR A 98 -8.41 -4.05 -3.63
C THR A 98 -7.75 -4.90 -4.72
N GLU A 99 -7.70 -6.22 -4.52
CA GLU A 99 -6.97 -7.17 -5.36
C GLU A 99 -5.45 -6.93 -5.43
N VAL A 100 -4.91 -6.05 -4.57
CA VAL A 100 -3.46 -5.90 -4.39
C VAL A 100 -2.99 -6.90 -3.35
N GLY A 101 -2.33 -7.94 -3.82
CA GLY A 101 -2.11 -9.15 -3.05
C GLY A 101 -0.95 -9.12 -2.05
N ILE A 102 -0.92 -10.19 -1.26
CA ILE A 102 0.02 -10.43 -0.16
C ILE A 102 1.06 -11.48 -0.59
N SER A 103 2.34 -11.25 -0.27
CA SER A 103 3.39 -12.27 -0.38
C SER A 103 3.49 -13.11 0.90
N ARG A 104 3.53 -12.45 2.05
CA ARG A 104 3.64 -13.05 3.38
C ARG A 104 2.81 -12.25 4.38
N ALA A 105 2.23 -12.92 5.37
CA ALA A 105 1.71 -12.24 6.53
C ALA A 105 1.98 -13.04 7.81
N VAL A 106 2.33 -12.35 8.88
CA VAL A 106 2.58 -12.95 10.19
C VAL A 106 2.01 -12.09 11.30
N SER A 107 1.28 -12.73 12.21
CA SER A 107 0.91 -12.14 13.49
C SER A 107 2.01 -12.46 14.49
N ALA A 108 2.86 -11.49 14.81
CA ALA A 108 3.99 -11.68 15.74
C ALA A 108 3.54 -11.95 17.19
N GLY A 109 2.31 -11.55 17.55
CA GLY A 109 1.79 -11.70 18.91
C GLY A 109 2.70 -11.00 19.92
N ASN A 110 3.08 -11.70 20.99
CA ASN A 110 4.00 -11.19 22.03
C ASN A 110 5.45 -11.00 21.52
N ALA A 111 5.77 -11.49 20.32
CA ALA A 111 7.09 -11.37 19.72
C ALA A 111 8.26 -11.86 20.60
N ALA A 112 8.06 -12.98 21.30
CA ALA A 112 8.97 -13.43 22.34
C ALA A 112 10.38 -13.79 21.85
N MET A 113 10.53 -14.35 20.63
CA MET A 113 11.82 -14.62 20.00
C MET A 113 12.05 -13.74 18.75
N LEU A 114 11.03 -13.60 17.91
CA LEU A 114 11.10 -12.83 16.66
C LEU A 114 10.24 -11.58 16.77
N GLY A 115 10.86 -10.42 16.77
CA GLY A 115 10.19 -9.14 16.72
C GLY A 115 9.82 -8.71 15.29
N VAL A 116 9.02 -7.66 15.17
CA VAL A 116 8.62 -7.10 13.86
C VAL A 116 9.83 -6.74 12.99
N GLY A 117 10.90 -6.22 13.60
CA GLY A 117 12.15 -5.89 12.89
C GLY A 117 12.82 -7.09 12.22
N ASP A 118 12.77 -8.29 12.85
CA ASP A 118 13.34 -9.53 12.30
C ASP A 118 12.57 -9.96 11.04
N TYR A 119 11.24 -9.84 11.06
CA TYR A 119 10.41 -10.13 9.88
C TYR A 119 10.66 -9.12 8.74
N LEU A 120 10.72 -7.82 9.04
CA LEU A 120 10.97 -6.79 8.02
C LEU A 120 12.35 -6.96 7.38
N GLU A 121 13.36 -7.30 8.16
CA GLU A 121 14.69 -7.58 7.64
C GLU A 121 14.67 -8.80 6.72
N TRP A 122 13.98 -9.88 7.08
CA TRP A 122 13.80 -11.04 6.21
C TRP A 122 13.00 -10.71 4.95
N PHE A 123 11.89 -9.96 5.06
CA PHE A 123 11.08 -9.52 3.91
C PHE A 123 11.90 -8.73 2.90
N SER A 124 12.89 -7.98 3.35
CA SER A 124 13.76 -7.21 2.46
C SER A 124 14.58 -8.07 1.51
N THR A 125 14.79 -9.35 1.84
CA THR A 125 15.54 -10.32 1.03
C THR A 125 14.66 -11.35 0.33
N ASP A 126 13.37 -11.45 0.68
CA ASP A 126 12.43 -12.40 0.06
C ASP A 126 12.08 -11.97 -1.37
N ALA A 127 12.33 -12.83 -2.35
CA ALA A 127 12.13 -12.54 -3.77
C ALA A 127 10.65 -12.23 -4.13
N GLU A 128 9.70 -12.80 -3.39
CA GLU A 128 8.26 -12.59 -3.62
C GLU A 128 7.74 -11.25 -3.06
N THR A 129 8.54 -10.56 -2.25
CA THR A 129 8.14 -9.35 -1.55
C THR A 129 8.72 -8.12 -2.21
N ALA A 130 7.90 -7.12 -2.52
CA ALA A 130 8.33 -5.79 -2.99
C ALA A 130 8.38 -4.75 -1.86
N VAL A 131 7.54 -4.88 -0.84
CA VAL A 131 7.41 -3.94 0.27
C VAL A 131 7.07 -4.66 1.58
N GLY A 132 7.68 -4.22 2.68
CA GLY A 132 7.29 -4.64 4.03
C GLY A 132 6.33 -3.64 4.67
N LEU A 133 5.22 -4.13 5.23
CA LEU A 133 4.23 -3.37 5.97
C LEU A 133 4.16 -3.92 7.40
N ALA A 134 4.29 -3.04 8.40
CA ALA A 134 4.21 -3.51 9.77
C ALA A 134 3.41 -2.61 10.70
N TYR A 135 2.81 -3.25 11.71
CA TYR A 135 2.20 -2.57 12.85
C TYR A 135 2.97 -2.88 14.12
N VAL A 136 3.29 -1.83 14.89
CA VAL A 136 4.02 -1.90 16.16
C VAL A 136 3.27 -1.13 17.27
N GLU A 137 3.17 -1.72 18.46
CA GLU A 137 2.61 -1.09 19.66
C GLU A 137 3.72 -0.74 20.66
N GLY A 138 4.67 -1.63 20.84
CA GLY A 138 5.80 -1.48 21.73
C GLY A 138 7.13 -1.83 21.06
N VAL A 139 8.18 -1.13 21.45
CA VAL A 139 9.55 -1.36 20.97
C VAL A 139 10.46 -1.49 22.19
N GLU A 140 10.93 -2.70 22.48
CA GLU A 140 11.82 -2.95 23.63
C GLU A 140 13.24 -2.44 23.37
N ASP A 141 13.80 -2.72 22.19
CA ASP A 141 15.13 -2.27 21.75
C ASP A 141 15.02 -1.43 20.48
N GLY A 142 14.85 -0.10 20.67
CA GLY A 142 14.77 0.87 19.57
C GLY A 142 16.05 0.95 18.73
N ARG A 143 17.24 0.68 19.31
CA ARG A 143 18.50 0.68 18.55
C ARG A 143 18.63 -0.51 17.63
N ARG A 144 18.24 -1.69 18.12
CA ARG A 144 18.16 -2.90 17.30
C ARG A 144 17.18 -2.72 16.15
N LEU A 145 15.96 -2.25 16.44
CA LEU A 145 14.94 -1.97 15.43
C LEU A 145 15.44 -0.98 14.38
N ALA A 146 16.03 0.15 14.78
CA ALA A 146 16.59 1.13 13.85
C ALA A 146 17.69 0.54 12.96
N GLY A 147 18.53 -0.33 13.50
CA GLY A 147 19.55 -1.05 12.74
C GLY A 147 18.96 -2.01 11.71
N GLN A 148 17.94 -2.78 12.10
CA GLN A 148 17.21 -3.70 11.22
C GLN A 148 16.48 -2.97 10.09
N LEU A 149 15.76 -1.89 10.42
CA LEU A 149 15.05 -1.07 9.45
C LEU A 149 16.00 -0.41 8.46
N ARG A 150 17.16 0.10 8.91
CA ARG A 150 18.17 0.68 8.00
C ARG A 150 18.69 -0.35 6.99
N ARG A 151 18.93 -1.59 7.42
CA ARG A 151 19.31 -2.66 6.50
C ARG A 151 18.17 -3.01 5.55
N ALA A 152 16.96 -3.14 6.06
CA ALA A 152 15.77 -3.46 5.26
C ALA A 152 15.48 -2.39 4.20
N THR A 153 15.46 -1.11 4.58
CA THR A 153 15.16 0.00 3.65
C THR A 153 16.25 0.24 2.60
N ALA A 154 17.47 -0.24 2.83
CA ALA A 154 18.50 -0.24 1.80
C ALA A 154 18.14 -1.16 0.61
N HIS A 155 17.34 -2.20 0.84
CA HIS A 155 16.93 -3.17 -0.19
C HIS A 155 15.52 -2.90 -0.72
N LYS A 156 14.54 -2.67 0.18
CA LYS A 156 13.12 -2.51 -0.19
C LYS A 156 12.43 -1.46 0.69
N PRO A 157 11.35 -0.82 0.21
CA PRO A 157 10.57 0.09 1.04
C PRO A 157 9.92 -0.62 2.22
N MET A 158 9.89 0.08 3.37
CA MET A 158 9.23 -0.39 4.59
C MET A 158 8.22 0.65 5.05
N VAL A 159 7.02 0.18 5.37
CA VAL A 159 5.90 0.99 5.87
C VAL A 159 5.62 0.59 7.31
N LEU A 160 5.58 1.57 8.22
CA LEU A 160 5.25 1.33 9.63
C LEU A 160 4.01 2.12 10.05
N LEU A 161 3.10 1.42 10.69
CA LEU A 161 2.00 1.98 11.46
C LEU A 161 2.29 1.76 12.94
N LYS A 162 2.24 2.84 13.75
CA LYS A 162 2.50 2.76 15.19
C LYS A 162 1.24 3.02 15.99
N GLY A 163 0.91 2.11 16.90
CA GLY A 163 -0.06 2.34 17.97
C GLY A 163 0.53 3.17 19.12
N GLY A 164 -0.33 3.75 19.97
CA GLY A 164 0.11 4.51 21.14
C GLY A 164 0.85 5.80 20.81
N VAL A 165 0.34 6.59 19.87
CA VAL A 165 0.91 7.88 19.44
C VAL A 165 0.60 8.99 20.46
N SER A 166 -0.66 9.08 20.90
CA SER A 166 -1.11 10.05 21.92
C SER A 166 -0.91 9.52 23.35
N ALA A 167 -0.98 10.39 24.35
CA ALA A 167 -0.91 10.00 25.75
C ALA A 167 -1.99 8.97 26.13
N ASP A 168 -3.22 9.15 25.64
CA ASP A 168 -4.32 8.21 25.86
C ASP A 168 -4.06 6.89 25.14
N GLY A 169 -3.57 6.94 23.90
CA GLY A 169 -3.18 5.76 23.13
C GLY A 169 -2.02 5.00 23.78
N GLN A 170 -1.05 5.70 24.38
CA GLN A 170 0.06 5.09 25.14
C GLN A 170 -0.45 4.34 26.36
N THR A 171 -1.40 4.94 27.10
CA THR A 171 -2.04 4.30 28.25
C THR A 171 -2.79 3.02 27.83
N ALA A 172 -3.52 3.08 26.73
CA ALA A 172 -4.23 1.93 26.15
C ALA A 172 -3.26 0.83 25.72
N ALA A 173 -2.19 1.17 25.00
CA ALA A 173 -1.16 0.23 24.54
C ALA A 173 -0.45 -0.44 25.71
N ALA A 174 -0.06 0.31 26.75
CA ALA A 174 0.59 -0.22 27.94
C ALA A 174 -0.32 -1.24 28.69
N SER A 175 -1.63 -0.98 28.71
CA SER A 175 -2.60 -1.90 29.31
C SER A 175 -2.82 -3.18 28.47
N HIS A 176 -2.60 -3.11 27.15
CA HIS A 176 -2.81 -4.21 26.22
C HIS A 176 -1.59 -5.11 26.07
N THR A 177 -0.39 -4.53 26.00
CA THR A 177 0.85 -5.27 25.70
C THR A 177 1.81 -5.39 26.89
N GLY A 178 1.57 -4.65 27.98
CA GLY A 178 2.48 -4.57 29.12
C GLY A 178 3.84 -3.90 28.80
N SER A 179 4.02 -3.38 27.61
CA SER A 179 5.27 -2.72 27.21
C SER A 179 5.25 -1.21 27.45
N LEU A 180 6.43 -0.63 27.73
CA LEU A 180 6.59 0.81 27.90
C LEU A 180 6.33 1.53 26.56
N ALA A 181 5.55 2.60 26.63
CA ALA A 181 5.30 3.45 25.48
C ALA A 181 6.57 4.16 25.03
N THR A 182 6.89 4.05 23.77
CA THR A 182 8.01 4.78 23.15
C THR A 182 7.58 6.21 22.82
N ASP A 183 8.43 7.21 23.12
CA ASP A 183 8.21 8.59 22.71
C ASP A 183 8.00 8.67 21.19
N ASP A 184 6.89 9.28 20.79
CA ASP A 184 6.47 9.31 19.40
C ASP A 184 7.34 10.18 18.50
N ALA A 185 7.87 11.28 19.03
CA ALA A 185 8.79 12.17 18.30
C ALA A 185 10.13 11.48 18.01
N VAL A 186 10.61 10.67 18.97
CA VAL A 186 11.82 9.85 18.79
C VAL A 186 11.58 8.77 17.75
N PHE A 187 10.41 8.10 17.78
CA PHE A 187 10.06 7.09 16.80
C PHE A 187 9.94 7.68 15.38
N GLU A 188 9.28 8.83 15.25
CA GLU A 188 9.18 9.57 13.98
C GLU A 188 10.56 9.98 13.44
N GLY A 189 11.43 10.52 14.33
CA GLY A 189 12.80 10.87 13.98
C GLY A 189 13.60 9.67 13.46
N MET A 190 13.45 8.50 14.11
CA MET A 190 14.05 7.24 13.71
C MET A 190 13.54 6.81 12.33
N CYS A 191 12.23 6.80 12.10
CA CYS A 191 11.64 6.44 10.80
C CYS A 191 12.22 7.29 9.67
N ARG A 192 12.27 8.61 9.84
CA ARG A 192 12.88 9.53 8.86
C ARG A 192 14.36 9.24 8.60
N GLN A 193 15.12 8.97 9.65
CA GLN A 193 16.57 8.71 9.56
C GLN A 193 16.89 7.43 8.81
N VAL A 194 16.02 6.42 8.89
CA VAL A 194 16.25 5.10 8.28
C VAL A 194 15.40 4.88 7.00
N GLY A 195 14.74 5.91 6.47
CA GLY A 195 13.99 5.85 5.21
C GLY A 195 12.70 5.03 5.26
N VAL A 196 12.10 4.90 6.44
CA VAL A 196 10.81 4.22 6.63
C VAL A 196 9.66 5.18 6.32
N SER A 197 8.67 4.72 5.56
CA SER A 197 7.39 5.39 5.38
C SER A 197 6.51 5.16 6.61
N ARG A 198 6.25 6.20 7.39
CA ARG A 198 5.36 6.12 8.54
C ARG A 198 3.95 6.54 8.16
N ALA A 199 2.99 5.64 8.36
CA ALA A 199 1.57 5.88 8.12
C ALA A 199 0.86 6.40 9.38
N ALA A 200 -0.16 7.21 9.21
CA ALA A 200 -0.97 7.77 10.28
C ALA A 200 -2.11 6.82 10.71
N ASP A 201 -2.65 6.06 9.77
CA ASP A 201 -3.77 5.14 9.97
C ASP A 201 -3.62 3.87 9.12
N VAL A 202 -4.55 2.92 9.30
CA VAL A 202 -4.53 1.60 8.64
C VAL A 202 -4.72 1.73 7.13
N GLU A 203 -5.61 2.62 6.71
CA GLU A 203 -5.90 2.90 5.31
C GLU A 203 -4.68 3.46 4.58
N GLU A 204 -4.04 4.45 5.19
CA GLU A 204 -2.83 5.05 4.63
C GLU A 204 -1.68 4.05 4.58
N ALA A 205 -1.52 3.22 5.61
CA ALA A 205 -0.50 2.17 5.65
C ALA A 205 -0.65 1.19 4.49
N PHE A 206 -1.89 0.76 4.21
CA PHE A 206 -2.16 -0.12 3.08
C PHE A 206 -1.98 0.59 1.74
N ASP A 207 -2.46 1.83 1.59
CA ASP A 207 -2.30 2.61 0.35
C ASP A 207 -0.83 2.79 -0.02
N ILE A 208 0.01 3.16 0.96
CA ILE A 208 1.44 3.32 0.76
C ILE A 208 2.07 1.99 0.33
N ALA A 209 1.76 0.90 1.04
CA ALA A 209 2.30 -0.42 0.71
C ALA A 209 1.85 -0.89 -0.68
N ALA A 210 0.56 -0.75 -1.02
CA ALA A 210 0.03 -1.08 -2.33
C ALA A 210 0.68 -0.25 -3.44
N THR A 211 0.95 1.04 -3.18
CA THR A 211 1.63 1.91 -4.13
C THR A 211 3.07 1.47 -4.37
N PHE A 212 3.84 1.16 -3.32
CA PHE A 212 5.19 0.62 -3.46
C PHE A 212 5.23 -0.73 -4.18
N ALA A 213 4.21 -1.56 -3.98
CA ALA A 213 4.14 -2.87 -4.61
C ALA A 213 3.83 -2.83 -6.11
N THR A 214 3.17 -1.74 -6.59
CA THR A 214 2.55 -1.73 -7.92
C THR A 214 2.97 -0.55 -8.81
N GLN A 215 3.70 0.42 -8.27
CA GLN A 215 4.13 1.61 -9.00
C GLN A 215 5.67 1.74 -9.00
N PRO A 216 6.26 2.22 -10.09
CA PRO A 216 7.69 2.57 -10.10
C PRO A 216 7.94 3.78 -9.18
N LEU A 217 9.18 3.91 -8.68
CA LEU A 217 9.57 5.11 -7.95
C LEU A 217 9.65 6.32 -8.90
N PRO A 218 9.14 7.50 -8.51
CA PRO A 218 9.25 8.72 -9.30
C PRO A 218 10.70 9.22 -9.34
N ARG A 219 11.07 9.89 -10.44
CA ARG A 219 12.41 10.48 -10.64
C ARG A 219 12.58 11.80 -9.89
N GLY A 220 11.48 12.48 -9.60
CA GLY A 220 11.41 13.75 -8.90
C GLY A 220 10.02 13.94 -8.28
N ASN A 221 9.66 15.19 -7.95
CA ASN A 221 8.41 15.53 -7.26
C ASN A 221 7.39 16.26 -8.15
N ARG A 222 7.65 16.43 -9.45
CA ARG A 222 6.79 17.17 -10.38
C ARG A 222 5.63 16.29 -10.82
N VAL A 223 4.41 16.68 -10.45
CA VAL A 223 3.19 15.93 -10.70
C VAL A 223 2.34 16.62 -11.75
N VAL A 224 1.89 15.89 -12.75
CA VAL A 224 0.82 16.32 -13.66
C VAL A 224 -0.48 15.64 -13.25
N VAL A 225 -1.53 16.45 -13.08
CA VAL A 225 -2.89 15.97 -12.79
C VAL A 225 -3.67 15.99 -14.11
N LEU A 226 -4.16 14.83 -14.53
CA LEU A 226 -5.02 14.66 -15.68
C LEU A 226 -6.44 14.36 -15.18
N THR A 227 -7.44 15.17 -15.58
CA THR A 227 -8.79 15.02 -15.04
C THR A 227 -9.88 15.18 -16.10
N THR A 228 -10.95 14.39 -15.96
CA THR A 228 -12.22 14.57 -16.67
C THR A 228 -13.27 15.31 -15.81
N ALA A 229 -12.87 15.74 -14.59
CA ALA A 229 -13.73 16.39 -13.60
C ALA A 229 -12.98 17.54 -12.92
N GLY A 230 -13.18 18.77 -13.40
CA GLY A 230 -12.39 19.95 -13.01
C GLY A 230 -12.34 20.24 -11.52
N GLY A 231 -13.44 20.07 -10.78
CA GLY A 231 -13.47 20.26 -9.32
C GLY A 231 -12.51 19.32 -8.56
N TRP A 232 -12.37 18.08 -8.99
CA TRP A 232 -11.40 17.13 -8.43
C TRP A 232 -9.95 17.58 -8.69
N GLY A 233 -9.70 18.18 -9.86
CA GLY A 233 -8.39 18.76 -10.20
C GLY A 233 -7.97 19.83 -9.21
N VAL A 234 -8.86 20.77 -8.85
CA VAL A 234 -8.61 21.83 -7.87
C VAL A 234 -8.26 21.25 -6.50
N MET A 235 -9.06 20.32 -5.99
CA MET A 235 -8.79 19.67 -4.69
C MET A 235 -7.48 18.90 -4.68
N THR A 236 -7.10 18.32 -5.82
CA THR A 236 -5.82 17.61 -5.95
C THR A 236 -4.64 18.56 -5.94
N ALA A 237 -4.76 19.74 -6.57
CA ALA A 237 -3.74 20.78 -6.51
C ALA A 237 -3.51 21.26 -5.07
N ASP A 238 -4.58 21.46 -4.28
CA ASP A 238 -4.47 21.81 -2.86
C ASP A 238 -3.79 20.71 -2.03
N ALA A 239 -4.10 19.45 -2.31
CA ALA A 239 -3.46 18.32 -1.65
C ALA A 239 -1.95 18.24 -1.99
N ILE A 240 -1.58 18.45 -3.26
CA ILE A 240 -0.17 18.51 -3.71
C ILE A 240 0.56 19.66 -3.00
N ALA A 241 -0.03 20.85 -2.95
CA ALA A 241 0.55 22.02 -2.27
C ALA A 241 0.80 21.80 -0.77
N SER A 242 0.08 20.85 -0.15
CA SER A 242 0.22 20.48 1.27
C SER A 242 1.20 19.32 1.50
N SER A 243 1.89 18.84 0.46
CA SER A 243 2.83 17.72 0.49
C SER A 243 4.25 18.15 0.14
N SER A 244 5.18 17.21 -0.06
CA SER A 244 6.52 17.48 -0.62
C SER A 244 6.56 17.39 -2.15
N LEU A 245 5.42 17.15 -2.79
CA LEU A 245 5.25 17.13 -4.23
C LEU A 245 5.05 18.54 -4.78
N GLU A 246 5.19 18.69 -6.09
CA GLU A 246 5.04 19.96 -6.80
C GLU A 246 4.10 19.78 -7.99
N LEU A 247 3.12 20.67 -8.13
CA LEU A 247 2.28 20.71 -9.31
C LEU A 247 3.11 21.24 -10.49
N ALA A 248 3.45 20.37 -11.46
CA ALA A 248 4.36 20.68 -12.55
C ALA A 248 3.81 21.83 -13.41
N THR A 249 4.66 22.79 -13.79
CA THR A 249 4.36 23.72 -14.88
C THR A 249 4.51 22.96 -16.20
N LEU A 250 3.51 23.04 -17.09
CA LEU A 250 3.59 22.37 -18.38
C LEU A 250 4.63 23.05 -19.27
N PRO A 251 5.68 22.34 -19.74
CA PRO A 251 6.61 22.86 -20.71
C PRO A 251 5.92 23.20 -22.05
N ALA A 252 6.50 24.12 -22.83
CA ALA A 252 5.86 24.64 -24.03
C ALA A 252 5.53 23.55 -25.08
N ASP A 253 6.45 22.62 -25.29
CA ASP A 253 6.30 21.51 -26.23
C ASP A 253 5.21 20.50 -25.79
N LEU A 254 5.14 20.22 -24.48
CA LEU A 254 4.07 19.38 -23.91
C LEU A 254 2.71 20.12 -24.00
N TYR A 255 2.69 21.41 -23.65
CA TYR A 255 1.50 22.26 -23.76
C TYR A 255 0.97 22.26 -25.21
N GLU A 256 1.81 22.53 -26.22
CA GLU A 256 1.43 22.56 -27.63
C GLU A 256 0.89 21.19 -28.09
N SER A 257 1.51 20.11 -27.65
CA SER A 257 1.07 18.75 -27.98
C SER A 257 -0.31 18.43 -27.39
N ILE A 258 -0.60 18.88 -26.18
CA ILE A 258 -1.91 18.71 -25.54
C ILE A 258 -2.95 19.63 -26.19
N ASP A 259 -2.61 20.91 -26.48
CA ASP A 259 -3.52 21.88 -27.10
C ASP A 259 -3.99 21.43 -28.49
N ALA A 260 -3.15 20.70 -29.23
CA ALA A 260 -3.50 20.11 -30.52
C ALA A 260 -4.53 18.96 -30.42
N LEU A 261 -4.65 18.33 -29.25
CA LEU A 261 -5.55 17.18 -29.03
C LEU A 261 -6.86 17.55 -28.35
N LEU A 262 -6.88 18.65 -27.58
CA LEU A 262 -8.00 19.06 -26.76
C LEU A 262 -8.83 20.20 -27.38
N PRO A 263 -10.11 20.29 -27.03
CA PRO A 263 -10.94 21.40 -27.46
C PRO A 263 -10.45 22.74 -26.88
N PRO A 264 -10.68 23.90 -27.54
CA PRO A 264 -10.17 25.20 -27.10
C PRO A 264 -10.55 25.63 -25.67
N ARG A 265 -11.51 24.95 -25.04
CA ARG A 265 -12.00 25.23 -23.68
C ARG A 265 -11.30 24.45 -22.58
N TRP A 266 -10.26 23.63 -22.90
CA TRP A 266 -9.49 22.92 -21.87
C TRP A 266 -8.75 23.92 -20.96
N SER A 267 -8.33 23.50 -19.77
CA SER A 267 -7.78 24.37 -18.71
C SER A 267 -6.52 25.17 -19.11
N ARG A 268 -5.77 24.71 -20.09
CA ARG A 268 -4.51 25.30 -20.59
C ARG A 268 -3.41 25.43 -19.51
N ASN A 269 -3.52 24.63 -18.49
CA ASN A 269 -2.57 24.56 -17.38
C ASN A 269 -2.64 23.18 -16.72
N ASN A 270 -1.83 22.95 -15.68
CA ASN A 270 -1.95 21.83 -14.78
C ASN A 270 -2.77 22.30 -13.54
N PRO A 271 -3.84 21.61 -13.15
CA PRO A 271 -4.40 20.36 -13.70
C PRO A 271 -4.87 20.45 -15.16
N VAL A 272 -4.55 19.40 -15.94
CA VAL A 272 -5.01 19.24 -17.31
C VAL A 272 -6.47 18.77 -17.29
N ASP A 273 -7.40 19.71 -17.33
CA ASP A 273 -8.84 19.42 -17.43
C ASP A 273 -9.22 19.24 -18.90
N LEU A 274 -9.65 18.04 -19.26
CA LEU A 274 -10.00 17.65 -20.62
C LEU A 274 -11.27 18.36 -21.15
N ALA A 275 -12.07 18.98 -20.27
CA ALA A 275 -13.23 19.82 -20.59
C ALA A 275 -14.24 19.17 -21.56
N GLY A 276 -14.51 17.86 -21.40
CA GLY A 276 -15.41 17.11 -22.28
C GLY A 276 -14.77 16.79 -23.66
N GLY A 277 -13.45 16.83 -23.74
CA GLY A 277 -12.68 16.39 -24.92
C GLY A 277 -12.32 14.90 -24.89
N GLU A 278 -12.91 14.13 -23.98
CA GLU A 278 -12.64 12.71 -23.82
C GLU A 278 -13.15 11.91 -25.02
N THR A 279 -12.29 11.68 -25.96
CA THR A 279 -12.55 10.75 -27.06
C THR A 279 -11.85 9.42 -26.78
N ARG A 280 -12.22 8.41 -27.55
CA ARG A 280 -11.65 7.08 -27.48
C ARG A 280 -10.12 7.07 -27.37
N ASP A 281 -9.44 7.94 -28.10
CA ASP A 281 -7.99 7.92 -28.24
C ASP A 281 -7.31 9.11 -27.51
N THR A 282 -8.03 10.16 -27.18
CA THR A 282 -7.48 11.40 -26.61
C THR A 282 -6.86 11.17 -25.22
N VAL A 283 -7.59 10.50 -24.31
CA VAL A 283 -7.09 10.25 -22.95
C VAL A 283 -5.84 9.38 -22.95
N PRO A 284 -5.78 8.21 -23.66
CA PRO A 284 -4.58 7.43 -23.80
C PRO A 284 -3.39 8.19 -24.40
N GLN A 285 -3.62 9.00 -25.45
CA GLN A 285 -2.58 9.79 -26.09
C GLN A 285 -1.99 10.85 -25.16
N ILE A 286 -2.83 11.61 -24.45
CA ILE A 286 -2.37 12.63 -23.49
C ILE A 286 -1.64 11.97 -22.33
N MET A 287 -2.14 10.85 -21.82
CA MET A 287 -1.51 10.11 -20.74
C MET A 287 -0.10 9.65 -21.12
N GLU A 288 0.06 9.15 -22.36
CA GLU A 288 1.36 8.78 -22.89
C GLU A 288 2.31 9.97 -23.03
N LEU A 289 1.84 11.07 -23.64
CA LEU A 289 2.63 12.29 -23.81
C LEU A 289 3.12 12.83 -22.46
N VAL A 290 2.22 12.90 -21.48
CA VAL A 290 2.53 13.41 -20.15
C VAL A 290 3.49 12.47 -19.42
N ALA A 291 3.23 11.17 -19.41
CA ALA A 291 4.05 10.21 -18.67
C ALA A 291 5.46 10.04 -19.27
N ALA A 292 5.61 10.19 -20.58
CA ALA A 292 6.90 10.09 -21.28
C ALA A 292 7.73 11.37 -21.17
N HIS A 293 7.15 12.50 -20.79
CA HIS A 293 7.85 13.78 -20.79
C HIS A 293 8.89 13.86 -19.67
N PRO A 294 10.13 14.33 -19.92
CA PRO A 294 11.21 14.37 -18.93
C PRO A 294 10.94 15.32 -17.75
N GLU A 295 10.07 16.33 -17.91
CA GLU A 295 9.65 17.24 -16.86
C GLU A 295 8.43 16.72 -16.04
N THR A 296 7.99 15.49 -16.28
CA THR A 296 6.93 14.81 -15.53
C THR A 296 7.52 13.66 -14.72
N ASP A 297 7.36 13.70 -13.40
CA ASP A 297 7.88 12.66 -12.51
C ASP A 297 6.77 11.71 -12.03
N ALA A 298 5.51 12.15 -12.05
CA ALA A 298 4.34 11.34 -11.73
C ALA A 298 3.07 11.91 -12.37
N VAL A 299 2.06 11.05 -12.52
CA VAL A 299 0.73 11.45 -13.02
C VAL A 299 -0.33 10.99 -12.01
N ILE A 300 -1.32 11.86 -11.74
CA ILE A 300 -2.56 11.50 -11.04
C ILE A 300 -3.71 11.63 -12.03
N PHE A 301 -4.39 10.52 -12.31
CA PHE A 301 -5.54 10.47 -13.22
C PHE A 301 -6.85 10.40 -12.44
N LEU A 302 -7.76 11.34 -12.71
CA LEU A 302 -9.03 11.53 -12.02
C LEU A 302 -10.21 11.40 -12.96
N GLY A 303 -11.35 10.95 -12.41
CA GLY A 303 -12.63 10.89 -13.14
C GLY A 303 -12.86 9.56 -13.85
N LEU A 304 -12.05 8.54 -13.57
CA LEU A 304 -12.28 7.19 -14.04
C LEU A 304 -13.60 6.64 -13.45
N GLY A 305 -14.41 5.98 -14.27
CA GLY A 305 -15.72 5.46 -13.89
C GLY A 305 -16.89 6.39 -14.20
N ILE A 306 -16.66 7.65 -14.58
CA ILE A 306 -17.71 8.59 -14.98
C ILE A 306 -18.46 8.05 -16.20
N GLN A 307 -17.76 7.53 -17.19
CA GLN A 307 -18.35 6.97 -18.41
C GLN A 307 -19.24 5.76 -18.07
N SER A 308 -18.76 4.86 -17.24
CA SER A 308 -19.53 3.68 -16.77
C SER A 308 -20.73 4.08 -15.90
N ASN A 309 -20.64 5.18 -15.14
CA ASN A 309 -21.78 5.71 -14.40
C ASN A 309 -22.87 6.26 -15.33
N GLN A 310 -22.49 6.94 -16.42
CA GLN A 310 -23.42 7.32 -17.48
C GLN A 310 -24.06 6.10 -18.15
N ALA A 311 -23.28 5.07 -18.46
CA ALA A 311 -23.77 3.82 -19.00
C ALA A 311 -24.84 3.20 -18.09
N ARG A 312 -24.61 3.16 -16.78
CA ARG A 312 -25.57 2.66 -15.79
C ARG A 312 -26.87 3.46 -15.79
N LEU A 313 -26.80 4.79 -15.85
CA LEU A 313 -27.99 5.63 -15.93
C LEU A 313 -28.80 5.37 -17.19
N MET A 314 -28.14 5.20 -18.34
CA MET A 314 -28.79 4.85 -19.60
C MET A 314 -29.42 3.47 -19.55
N ARG A 315 -28.72 2.47 -18.99
CA ARG A 315 -29.21 1.09 -18.85
C ARG A 315 -30.48 1.01 -17.99
N ASN A 316 -30.57 1.87 -16.96
CA ASN A 316 -31.73 1.96 -16.09
C ASN A 316 -32.85 2.88 -16.63
N GLY A 317 -32.62 3.52 -17.78
CA GLY A 317 -33.58 4.41 -18.42
C GLY A 317 -34.71 3.66 -19.13
N PRO A 318 -35.85 4.35 -19.39
CA PRO A 318 -37.04 3.69 -19.95
C PRO A 318 -36.91 3.28 -21.43
N PHE A 319 -35.86 3.72 -22.11
CA PHE A 319 -35.62 3.44 -23.53
C PHE A 319 -34.57 2.36 -23.80
N PHE A 320 -33.91 1.85 -22.74
CA PHE A 320 -32.94 0.78 -22.91
C PHE A 320 -33.65 -0.58 -23.16
N PRO A 321 -33.14 -1.40 -24.09
CA PRO A 321 -31.93 -1.29 -24.93
C PRO A 321 -32.14 -0.62 -26.30
N ASP A 322 -33.33 -0.08 -26.56
CA ASP A 322 -33.73 0.45 -27.85
C ASP A 322 -32.94 1.71 -28.26
N HIS A 323 -33.17 2.17 -29.49
CA HIS A 323 -32.56 3.39 -30.07
C HIS A 323 -31.02 3.37 -30.11
N GLY A 324 -30.42 2.20 -30.06
CA GLY A 324 -28.94 2.02 -30.05
C GLY A 324 -28.28 2.33 -28.73
N LEU A 325 -29.06 2.42 -27.63
CA LEU A 325 -28.53 2.65 -26.29
C LEU A 325 -27.67 1.51 -25.80
N ASP A 326 -27.95 0.28 -26.23
CA ASP A 326 -27.10 -0.90 -25.97
C ASP A 326 -25.64 -0.66 -26.39
N ARG A 327 -25.44 -0.15 -27.62
CA ARG A 327 -24.10 0.15 -28.14
C ARG A 327 -23.44 1.33 -27.45
N ILE A 328 -24.23 2.35 -27.05
CA ILE A 328 -23.72 3.51 -26.32
C ILE A 328 -23.27 3.11 -24.92
N VAL A 329 -24.05 2.30 -24.22
CA VAL A 329 -23.70 1.75 -22.90
C VAL A 329 -22.39 0.96 -22.98
N ASP A 330 -22.32 0.01 -23.91
CA ASP A 330 -21.11 -0.77 -24.15
C ASP A 330 -19.89 0.09 -24.51
N TYR A 331 -20.10 1.18 -25.27
CA TYR A 331 -19.04 2.11 -25.60
C TYR A 331 -18.49 2.78 -24.32
N HIS A 332 -19.33 3.32 -23.46
CA HIS A 332 -18.92 4.02 -22.26
C HIS A 332 -18.17 3.08 -21.27
N GLU A 333 -18.67 1.87 -21.04
CA GLU A 333 -18.00 0.89 -20.16
C GLU A 333 -16.62 0.48 -20.70
N ARG A 334 -16.52 0.32 -22.04
CA ARG A 334 -15.21 0.03 -22.67
C ARG A 334 -14.24 1.20 -22.60
N GLN A 335 -14.71 2.47 -22.54
CA GLN A 335 -13.81 3.61 -22.40
C GLN A 335 -13.10 3.62 -21.05
N ASP A 336 -13.81 3.43 -19.94
CA ASP A 336 -13.20 3.41 -18.62
C ASP A 336 -12.16 2.27 -18.51
N ARG A 337 -12.50 1.07 -19.02
CA ARG A 337 -11.52 -0.06 -19.08
C ARG A 337 -10.29 0.29 -19.91
N ARG A 338 -10.46 0.98 -21.01
CA ARG A 338 -9.36 1.41 -21.87
C ARG A 338 -8.48 2.46 -21.19
N PHE A 339 -9.07 3.40 -20.48
CA PHE A 339 -8.31 4.43 -19.77
C PHE A 339 -7.47 3.82 -18.62
N ALA A 340 -8.03 2.88 -17.88
CA ALA A 340 -7.30 2.16 -16.84
C ALA A 340 -6.13 1.34 -17.41
N ALA A 341 -6.35 0.62 -18.52
CA ALA A 341 -5.31 -0.12 -19.20
C ALA A 341 -4.20 0.81 -19.72
N ALA A 342 -4.57 1.94 -20.35
CA ALA A 342 -3.60 2.93 -20.84
C ALA A 342 -2.75 3.53 -19.71
N ALA A 343 -3.32 3.76 -18.52
CA ALA A 343 -2.57 4.21 -17.35
C ALA A 343 -1.52 3.17 -16.91
N ALA A 344 -1.90 1.90 -16.87
CA ALA A 344 -0.98 0.82 -16.52
C ALA A 344 0.14 0.68 -17.55
N GLU A 345 -0.19 0.58 -18.83
CA GLU A 345 0.74 0.42 -19.94
C GLU A 345 1.72 1.61 -20.07
N ALA A 346 1.22 2.85 -19.96
CA ALA A 346 2.05 4.03 -19.99
C ALA A 346 3.03 4.05 -18.81
N SER A 347 2.57 3.74 -17.59
CA SER A 347 3.42 3.67 -16.40
C SER A 347 4.53 2.62 -16.54
N GLU A 348 4.23 1.44 -17.07
CA GLU A 348 5.22 0.38 -17.30
C GLU A 348 6.27 0.78 -18.34
N ARG A 349 5.83 1.34 -19.45
CA ARG A 349 6.71 1.73 -20.56
C ARG A 349 7.60 2.91 -20.21
N THR A 350 7.05 3.94 -19.57
CA THR A 350 7.79 5.18 -19.26
C THR A 350 8.52 5.11 -17.92
N ARG A 351 8.19 4.14 -17.06
CA ARG A 351 8.67 4.04 -15.68
C ARG A 351 8.28 5.27 -14.84
N THR A 352 7.17 5.92 -15.20
CA THR A 352 6.57 7.05 -14.48
C THR A 352 5.34 6.54 -13.71
N PRO A 353 5.23 6.73 -12.39
CA PRO A 353 4.05 6.29 -11.64
C PRO A 353 2.80 7.03 -12.11
N ILE A 354 1.71 6.28 -12.34
CA ILE A 354 0.39 6.80 -12.71
C ILE A 354 -0.63 6.25 -11.72
N LEU A 355 -1.18 7.13 -10.89
CA LEU A 355 -2.14 6.78 -9.85
C LEU A 355 -3.55 7.17 -10.28
N CYS A 356 -4.48 6.20 -10.31
CA CYS A 356 -5.88 6.43 -10.67
C CYS A 356 -6.73 6.61 -9.41
N ALA A 357 -7.46 7.73 -9.31
CA ALA A 357 -8.31 8.02 -8.16
C ALA A 357 -9.73 8.36 -8.57
N THR A 358 -10.70 7.76 -7.86
CA THR A 358 -12.15 8.02 -8.00
C THR A 358 -12.88 7.58 -6.73
N GLU A 359 -13.87 8.37 -6.29
CA GLU A 359 -14.74 8.01 -5.17
C GLU A 359 -15.53 6.71 -5.43
N LEU A 360 -15.70 6.34 -6.70
CA LEU A 360 -16.40 5.13 -7.09
C LEU A 360 -15.69 3.85 -6.64
N ALA A 361 -14.40 3.95 -6.30
CA ALA A 361 -13.68 2.82 -5.70
C ALA A 361 -14.33 2.32 -4.39
N VAL A 362 -15.05 3.19 -3.68
CA VAL A 362 -15.82 2.86 -2.46
C VAL A 362 -17.33 2.96 -2.71
N ALA A 363 -17.79 4.00 -3.40
CA ALA A 363 -19.22 4.25 -3.59
C ALA A 363 -19.90 3.22 -4.53
N ASP A 364 -19.16 2.70 -5.51
CA ASP A 364 -19.61 1.68 -6.44
C ASP A 364 -18.42 0.81 -6.91
N PRO A 365 -17.92 -0.11 -6.07
CA PRO A 365 -16.75 -0.93 -6.41
C PRO A 365 -16.93 -1.83 -7.65
N SER A 366 -18.19 -2.07 -8.06
CA SER A 366 -18.54 -2.83 -9.27
C SER A 366 -18.53 -2.00 -10.55
N ASN A 367 -18.33 -0.68 -10.45
CA ASN A 367 -18.17 0.18 -11.61
C ASN A 367 -16.96 -0.25 -12.45
N ALA A 368 -17.12 -0.26 -13.79
CA ALA A 368 -16.11 -0.76 -14.71
C ALA A 368 -14.76 0.01 -14.63
N GLY A 369 -14.76 1.26 -14.17
CA GLY A 369 -13.55 2.05 -13.96
C GLY A 369 -12.67 1.49 -12.82
N PRO A 370 -13.12 1.50 -11.55
CA PRO A 370 -12.39 0.87 -10.44
C PRO A 370 -12.06 -0.61 -10.68
N GLU A 371 -13.00 -1.39 -11.24
CA GLU A 371 -12.78 -2.79 -11.60
C GLU A 371 -11.61 -2.94 -12.57
N ALA A 372 -11.55 -2.10 -13.59
CA ALA A 372 -10.47 -2.14 -14.58
C ALA A 372 -9.10 -1.78 -13.99
N VAL A 373 -9.03 -0.82 -13.05
CA VAL A 373 -7.76 -0.52 -12.35
C VAL A 373 -7.31 -1.73 -11.54
N ARG A 374 -8.21 -2.34 -10.75
CA ARG A 374 -7.88 -3.54 -9.97
C ARG A 374 -7.41 -4.70 -10.86
N SER A 375 -8.05 -4.90 -12.02
CA SER A 375 -7.65 -5.95 -12.96
C SER A 375 -6.23 -5.80 -13.52
N THR A 376 -5.62 -4.60 -13.42
CA THR A 376 -4.20 -4.37 -13.71
C THR A 376 -3.28 -4.69 -12.52
N GLY A 377 -3.82 -5.17 -11.40
CA GLY A 377 -3.08 -5.40 -10.15
C GLY A 377 -2.71 -4.13 -9.39
N ARG A 378 -3.28 -2.97 -9.76
CA ARG A 378 -2.98 -1.66 -9.16
C ARG A 378 -4.09 -1.18 -8.25
N LEU A 379 -3.74 -0.34 -7.27
CA LEU A 379 -4.70 0.28 -6.38
C LEU A 379 -5.50 1.37 -7.11
N CYS A 380 -6.84 1.30 -7.02
CA CYS A 380 -7.72 2.41 -7.35
C CYS A 380 -7.99 3.22 -6.07
N TYR A 381 -7.48 4.45 -6.00
CA TYR A 381 -7.57 5.27 -4.79
C TYR A 381 -8.98 5.86 -4.64
N PRO A 382 -9.59 5.79 -3.43
CA PRO A 382 -10.92 6.34 -3.18
C PRO A 382 -11.00 7.87 -3.26
N SER A 383 -9.87 8.55 -3.19
CA SER A 383 -9.78 9.99 -3.33
C SER A 383 -8.41 10.44 -3.81
N SER A 384 -8.36 11.63 -4.41
CA SER A 384 -7.10 12.24 -4.82
C SER A 384 -6.16 12.53 -3.64
N HIS A 385 -6.68 12.87 -2.46
CA HIS A 385 -5.87 13.08 -1.25
C HIS A 385 -5.12 11.81 -0.84
N ARG A 386 -5.76 10.63 -0.94
CA ARG A 386 -5.10 9.36 -0.65
C ARG A 386 -4.02 9.04 -1.70
N ALA A 387 -4.30 9.29 -2.98
CA ALA A 387 -3.32 9.13 -4.05
C ALA A 387 -2.10 10.06 -3.86
N VAL A 388 -2.33 11.35 -3.54
CA VAL A 388 -1.26 12.32 -3.27
C VAL A 388 -0.41 11.89 -2.09
N ARG A 389 -1.01 11.48 -0.97
CA ARG A 389 -0.27 11.01 0.22
C ARG A 389 0.61 9.80 -0.10
N ALA A 390 0.05 8.82 -0.78
CA ALA A 390 0.80 7.62 -1.17
C ALA A 390 1.97 7.96 -2.12
N LEU A 391 1.74 8.85 -3.09
CA LEU A 391 2.79 9.33 -4.01
C LEU A 391 3.88 10.13 -3.28
N ASP A 392 3.52 10.94 -2.28
CA ASP A 392 4.47 11.68 -1.45
C ASP A 392 5.43 10.73 -0.71
N HIS A 393 4.93 9.60 -0.20
CA HIS A 393 5.76 8.56 0.41
C HIS A 393 6.69 7.88 -0.60
N LEU A 394 6.22 7.60 -1.82
CA LEU A 394 7.08 7.09 -2.89
C LEU A 394 8.23 8.04 -3.19
N TRP A 395 7.93 9.34 -3.33
CA TRP A 395 8.93 10.35 -3.60
C TRP A 395 9.94 10.48 -2.45
N ARG A 396 9.47 10.55 -1.21
CA ARG A 396 10.36 10.64 -0.03
C ARG A 396 11.32 9.46 0.05
N TYR A 397 10.85 8.26 -0.27
CA TYR A 397 11.70 7.07 -0.30
C TYR A 397 12.68 7.10 -1.49
N ALA A 398 12.24 7.51 -2.68
CA ALA A 398 13.13 7.69 -3.83
C ALA A 398 14.26 8.68 -3.51
N ARG A 399 13.93 9.82 -2.91
CA ARG A 399 14.89 10.83 -2.44
C ARG A 399 15.83 10.30 -1.36
N TYR A 400 15.31 9.54 -0.39
CA TYR A 400 16.13 8.89 0.63
C TYR A 400 17.17 7.97 -0.01
N ARG A 401 16.79 7.15 -0.98
CA ARG A 401 17.71 6.26 -1.69
C ARG A 401 18.81 7.04 -2.42
N GLU A 402 18.45 8.10 -3.13
CA GLU A 402 19.38 8.97 -3.83
C GLU A 402 20.40 9.59 -2.85
N GLN A 403 19.91 10.19 -1.76
CA GLN A 403 20.74 10.81 -0.72
C GLN A 403 21.73 9.86 -0.05
N HIS A 404 21.42 8.56 -0.01
CA HIS A 404 22.25 7.54 0.61
C HIS A 404 23.01 6.68 -0.40
N GLY A 405 22.94 7.01 -1.71
CA GLY A 405 23.67 6.28 -2.75
C GLY A 405 23.23 4.83 -2.94
N LEU A 406 21.95 4.51 -2.65
CA LEU A 406 21.43 3.14 -2.66
C LEU A 406 21.08 2.60 -4.05
N GLY A 407 21.30 3.35 -5.12
CA GLY A 407 20.97 2.94 -6.48
C GLY A 407 19.47 2.76 -6.75
N SER A 408 19.10 2.35 -7.98
CA SER A 408 17.71 2.02 -8.32
C SER A 408 17.30 0.71 -7.65
N LEU A 409 16.00 0.57 -7.29
CA LEU A 409 15.44 -0.74 -6.94
C LEU A 409 15.59 -1.66 -8.16
N GLN A 410 16.23 -2.82 -7.97
CA GLN A 410 16.21 -3.86 -8.99
C GLN A 410 14.78 -4.40 -9.04
N GLY A 411 14.13 -4.24 -10.19
CA GLY A 411 12.78 -4.74 -10.45
C GLY A 411 12.73 -6.25 -10.59
#